data_0dc0df5dfbb25f86ff6385b795e6afcb
#
_entry.id   0dc0df5dfbb25f86ff6385b795e6afcb
#
_cell.length_a   1.000
_cell.length_b   1.000
_cell.length_c   1.000
_cell.angle_alpha   90.00
_cell.angle_beta   90.00
_cell.angle_gamma   90.00
#
_symmetry.space_group_name_H-M   'P 1'
#
loop_
_entity.id
_entity.type
_entity.pdbx_description
1 polymer ?
#
loop_
_entity_poly.entity_id
_entity_poly.type
_entity_poly.pdbx_seq_one_letter_code
_entity_poly.pdbx_strand_id
1 'polypeptide(L)'
;MLGMFRSAEAGREIDSNIYCGACRALINEVEYAISQEDPRQMITVGSFRIDPNGKQKHTKIPYAGSEAHLTEVVESVCEKMTDYAEKLNPETREKSYVRYNSRNGEDIELEHVSINASTGKFLQVACENILEEHEEDLMRSFKEGSEDVETRFCSSVTKLCESPSSERDEL
;
A
#
# COMPACT_ATOMS: atom_id res chain seq x y z
N MET A 1 -38.82 -35.12 -10.47
CA MET A 1 -37.45 -35.13 -9.92
C MET A 1 -36.66 -34.00 -10.57
N LEU A 2 -36.65 -32.83 -9.93
CA LEU A 2 -35.86 -31.67 -10.41
C LEU A 2 -34.51 -31.73 -9.74
N GLY A 3 -33.49 -32.07 -10.53
CA GLY A 3 -32.11 -31.97 -10.10
C GLY A 3 -31.68 -30.50 -10.04
N MET A 4 -31.47 -29.99 -8.84
CA MET A 4 -30.82 -28.69 -8.61
C MET A 4 -29.33 -28.82 -8.99
N PHE A 5 -28.99 -28.34 -10.16
CA PHE A 5 -27.59 -28.02 -10.47
C PHE A 5 -27.18 -26.83 -9.59
N ARG A 6 -26.52 -27.12 -8.49
CA ARG A 6 -25.73 -26.14 -7.76
C ARG A 6 -24.53 -25.82 -8.62
N SER A 7 -24.59 -24.67 -9.29
CA SER A 7 -23.41 -24.06 -9.88
C SER A 7 -22.43 -23.80 -8.71
N ALA A 8 -21.37 -24.60 -8.69
CA ALA A 8 -20.21 -24.30 -7.86
C ALA A 8 -19.59 -23.04 -8.45
N GLU A 9 -19.95 -21.89 -7.92
CA GLU A 9 -19.12 -20.71 -8.03
C GLU A 9 -17.84 -21.03 -7.26
N ALA A 10 -16.86 -21.53 -7.99
CA ALA A 10 -15.48 -21.47 -7.57
C ALA A 10 -15.09 -19.98 -7.54
N GLY A 11 -15.64 -19.27 -6.55
CA GLY A 11 -15.10 -18.01 -6.13
C GLY A 11 -13.66 -18.30 -5.81
N ARG A 12 -12.77 -17.79 -6.66
CA ARG A 12 -11.35 -17.77 -6.42
C ARG A 12 -11.23 -17.05 -5.06
N GLU A 13 -11.04 -17.84 -4.00
CA GLU A 13 -10.68 -17.32 -2.69
C GLU A 13 -9.39 -16.57 -2.91
N ILE A 14 -9.51 -15.26 -3.08
CA ILE A 14 -8.38 -14.37 -3.25
C ILE A 14 -7.64 -14.50 -1.94
N ASP A 15 -6.46 -15.08 -2.00
CA ASP A 15 -5.61 -15.31 -0.83
C ASP A 15 -5.47 -14.01 -0.05
N SER A 16 -6.10 -13.94 1.12
CA SER A 16 -6.07 -12.76 1.99
C SER A 16 -4.64 -12.32 2.31
N ASN A 17 -3.69 -13.27 2.31
CA ASN A 17 -2.28 -12.99 2.51
C ASN A 17 -1.70 -12.16 1.35
N ILE A 18 -2.11 -12.40 0.11
CA ILE A 18 -1.67 -11.61 -1.06
C ILE A 18 -2.17 -10.17 -0.93
N TYR A 19 -3.42 -9.94 -0.57
CA TYR A 19 -3.96 -8.59 -0.43
C TYR A 19 -3.34 -7.82 0.73
N CYS A 20 -3.19 -8.46 1.89
CA CYS A 20 -2.47 -7.85 3.01
C CYS A 20 -1.01 -7.56 2.65
N GLY A 21 -0.33 -8.51 1.99
CA GLY A 21 1.04 -8.33 1.54
C GLY A 21 1.20 -7.21 0.52
N ALA A 22 0.31 -7.13 -0.46
CA ALA A 22 0.28 -6.06 -1.45
C ALA A 22 0.01 -4.70 -0.81
N CYS A 23 -0.89 -4.64 0.18
CA CYS A 23 -1.16 -3.41 0.91
C CYS A 23 0.07 -2.90 1.66
N ARG A 24 0.76 -3.78 2.40
CA ARG A 24 2.00 -3.42 3.11
C ARG A 24 3.12 -3.00 2.16
N ALA A 25 3.27 -3.73 1.06
CA ALA A 25 4.26 -3.39 0.03
C ALA A 25 3.94 -2.02 -0.62
N LEU A 26 2.66 -1.73 -0.88
CA LEU A 26 2.20 -0.45 -1.41
C LEU A 26 2.60 0.70 -0.49
N ILE A 27 2.29 0.60 0.82
CA ILE A 27 2.68 1.63 1.79
C ILE A 27 4.19 1.81 1.83
N ASN A 28 4.96 0.71 1.86
CA ASN A 28 6.42 0.76 1.88
C ASN A 28 7.00 1.46 0.64
N GLU A 29 6.46 1.20 -0.55
CA GLU A 29 6.93 1.87 -1.77
C GLU A 29 6.56 3.35 -1.81
N VAL A 30 5.37 3.73 -1.32
CA VAL A 30 4.96 5.14 -1.23
C VAL A 30 5.83 5.90 -0.21
N GLU A 31 6.06 5.32 0.97
CA GLU A 31 6.94 5.91 1.99
C GLU A 31 8.37 6.10 1.46
N TYR A 32 8.89 5.09 0.75
CA TYR A 32 10.19 5.19 0.11
C TYR A 32 10.21 6.33 -0.92
N ALA A 33 9.22 6.42 -1.80
CA ALA A 33 9.14 7.49 -2.80
C ALA A 33 9.12 8.88 -2.13
N ILE A 34 8.35 9.05 -1.06
CA ILE A 34 8.33 10.31 -0.28
C ILE A 34 9.71 10.62 0.29
N SER A 35 10.42 9.61 0.79
CA SER A 35 11.75 9.78 1.39
C SER A 35 12.84 10.18 0.39
N GLN A 36 12.64 9.92 -0.90
CA GLN A 36 13.58 10.28 -1.95
C GLN A 36 13.45 11.73 -2.41
N GLU A 37 12.37 12.41 -2.07
CA GLU A 37 12.16 13.81 -2.43
C GLU A 37 12.92 14.77 -1.50
N ASP A 38 13.40 15.88 -2.05
CA ASP A 38 14.00 16.92 -1.23
C ASP A 38 12.95 17.54 -0.31
N PRO A 39 13.08 17.42 1.03
CA PRO A 39 12.09 17.94 1.98
C PRO A 39 11.97 19.49 1.92
N ARG A 40 12.91 20.16 1.29
CA ARG A 40 12.89 21.62 1.11
C ARG A 40 12.19 22.05 -0.17
N GLN A 41 11.89 21.13 -1.08
CA GLN A 41 11.17 21.44 -2.29
C GLN A 41 9.72 21.80 -1.95
N MET A 42 9.33 23.01 -2.32
CA MET A 42 7.99 23.55 -2.04
C MET A 42 7.20 23.73 -3.33
N ILE A 43 5.92 23.46 -3.26
CA ILE A 43 4.96 23.77 -4.33
C ILE A 43 3.93 24.78 -3.84
N THR A 44 3.39 25.54 -4.78
CA THR A 44 2.31 26.49 -4.50
C THR A 44 0.98 25.85 -4.84
N VAL A 45 0.09 25.76 -3.86
CA VAL A 45 -1.28 25.27 -4.04
C VAL A 45 -2.25 26.43 -3.91
N GLY A 46 -3.18 26.52 -4.86
CA GLY A 46 -4.26 27.50 -4.84
C GLY A 46 -5.39 27.06 -3.91
N SER A 47 -5.97 28.03 -3.20
CA SER A 47 -7.26 27.83 -2.52
C SER A 47 -8.39 28.22 -3.46
N PHE A 48 -9.48 27.45 -3.51
CA PHE A 48 -10.70 27.84 -4.21
C PHE A 48 -11.42 29.04 -3.55
N ARG A 49 -10.97 29.44 -2.37
CA ARG A 49 -11.51 30.62 -1.68
C ARG A 49 -10.88 31.88 -2.24
N ILE A 50 -11.73 32.75 -2.78
CA ILE A 50 -11.37 34.09 -3.21
C ILE A 50 -11.62 35.02 -2.02
N ASP A 51 -10.66 35.88 -1.71
CA ASP A 51 -10.81 36.89 -0.68
C ASP A 51 -11.83 37.98 -1.12
N PRO A 52 -12.31 38.85 -0.21
CA PRO A 52 -13.24 39.92 -0.56
C PRO A 52 -12.70 40.88 -1.63
N ASN A 53 -11.39 40.89 -1.88
CA ASN A 53 -10.73 41.71 -2.89
C ASN A 53 -10.55 40.98 -4.24
N GLY A 54 -11.11 39.77 -4.39
CA GLY A 54 -11.02 38.99 -5.62
C GLY A 54 -9.70 38.27 -5.85
N LYS A 55 -8.83 38.17 -4.82
CA LYS A 55 -7.54 37.48 -4.89
C LYS A 55 -7.67 36.04 -4.41
N GLN A 56 -7.12 35.11 -5.17
CA GLN A 56 -6.98 33.74 -4.76
C GLN A 56 -5.84 33.60 -3.75
N LYS A 57 -6.10 32.95 -2.62
CA LYS A 57 -5.09 32.69 -1.61
C LYS A 57 -4.21 31.51 -2.06
N HIS A 58 -2.92 31.72 -2.18
CA HIS A 58 -1.92 30.70 -2.47
C HIS A 58 -1.18 30.32 -1.20
N THR A 59 -0.97 29.03 -1.00
CA THR A 59 -0.21 28.47 0.13
C THR A 59 0.93 27.63 -0.42
N LYS A 60 2.12 27.76 0.18
CA LYS A 60 3.26 26.91 -0.12
C LYS A 60 3.26 25.71 0.81
N ILE A 61 3.38 24.51 0.25
CA ILE A 61 3.48 23.24 0.98
C ILE A 61 4.68 22.45 0.46
N PRO A 62 5.26 21.53 1.26
CA PRO A 62 6.26 20.60 0.77
C PRO A 62 5.72 19.78 -0.40
N TYR A 63 6.57 19.55 -1.42
CA TYR A 63 6.22 18.66 -2.52
C TYR A 63 6.18 17.21 -2.05
N ALA A 64 7.19 16.78 -1.27
CA ALA A 64 7.25 15.43 -0.70
C ALA A 64 5.97 15.11 0.09
N GLY A 65 5.27 14.05 -0.32
CA GLY A 65 4.00 13.65 0.31
C GLY A 65 2.80 14.54 0.00
N SER A 66 2.93 15.55 -0.87
CA SER A 66 1.79 16.34 -1.34
C SER A 66 0.85 15.49 -2.21
N GLU A 67 -0.37 15.96 -2.41
CA GLU A 67 -1.32 15.30 -3.31
C GLU A 67 -0.76 15.14 -4.73
N ALA A 68 -0.08 16.16 -5.25
CA ALA A 68 0.57 16.11 -6.55
C ALA A 68 1.64 15.00 -6.60
N HIS A 69 2.52 14.91 -5.59
CA HIS A 69 3.53 13.87 -5.52
C HIS A 69 2.92 12.47 -5.39
N LEU A 70 1.95 12.30 -4.49
CA LEU A 70 1.28 11.01 -4.29
C LEU A 70 0.55 10.54 -5.55
N THR A 71 -0.08 11.44 -6.30
CA THR A 71 -0.73 11.12 -7.57
C THR A 71 0.28 10.57 -8.58
N GLU A 72 1.46 11.18 -8.69
CA GLU A 72 2.53 10.68 -9.56
C GLU A 72 3.05 9.30 -9.12
N VAL A 73 3.19 9.10 -7.79
CA VAL A 73 3.67 7.82 -7.23
C VAL A 73 2.69 6.69 -7.52
N VAL A 74 1.39 6.89 -7.30
CA VAL A 74 0.38 5.82 -7.47
C VAL A 74 0.22 5.37 -8.91
N GLU A 75 0.55 6.20 -9.91
CA GLU A 75 0.49 5.83 -11.32
C GLU A 75 1.40 4.63 -11.67
N SER A 76 2.50 4.44 -10.95
CA SER A 76 3.49 3.40 -11.25
C SER A 76 3.88 2.50 -10.08
N VAL A 77 3.37 2.77 -8.89
CA VAL A 77 3.80 2.05 -7.68
C VAL A 77 3.53 0.55 -7.74
N CYS A 78 2.43 0.12 -8.34
CA CYS A 78 2.09 -1.29 -8.44
C CYS A 78 3.04 -2.10 -9.32
N GLU A 79 3.75 -1.47 -10.24
CA GLU A 79 4.81 -2.12 -11.03
C GLU A 79 5.97 -2.61 -10.14
N LYS A 80 6.20 -1.94 -9.00
CA LYS A 80 7.22 -2.30 -8.02
C LYS A 80 6.93 -3.62 -7.30
N MET A 81 5.69 -4.10 -7.35
CA MET A 81 5.29 -5.37 -6.73
C MET A 81 6.04 -6.57 -7.33
N THR A 82 6.52 -6.46 -8.57
CA THR A 82 7.33 -7.50 -9.21
C THR A 82 8.68 -7.70 -8.55
N ASP A 83 9.14 -6.78 -7.72
CA ASP A 83 10.38 -6.86 -6.94
C ASP A 83 10.20 -7.54 -5.58
N TYR A 84 9.00 -8.05 -5.30
CA TYR A 84 8.67 -8.72 -4.05
C TYR A 84 8.55 -10.23 -4.21
N ALA A 85 8.94 -10.94 -3.16
CA ALA A 85 8.90 -12.39 -3.08
C ALA A 85 8.26 -12.86 -1.76
N GLU A 86 7.77 -14.09 -1.76
CA GLU A 86 7.18 -14.71 -0.57
C GLU A 86 8.28 -15.10 0.42
N LYS A 87 8.11 -14.71 1.67
CA LYS A 87 8.92 -15.14 2.80
C LYS A 87 8.06 -15.97 3.76
N LEU A 88 8.55 -17.15 4.09
CA LEU A 88 7.88 -18.05 5.02
C LEU A 88 8.61 -18.03 6.37
N ASN A 89 7.90 -17.70 7.45
CA ASN A 89 8.43 -17.88 8.79
C ASN A 89 8.52 -19.38 9.09
N PRO A 90 9.71 -19.95 9.41
CA PRO A 90 9.88 -21.37 9.63
C PRO A 90 9.19 -21.88 10.91
N GLU A 91 8.99 -21.02 11.89
CA GLU A 91 8.39 -21.37 13.19
C GLU A 91 6.85 -21.26 13.14
N THR A 92 6.33 -20.12 12.71
CA THR A 92 4.88 -19.85 12.71
C THR A 92 4.18 -20.31 11.43
N ARG A 93 4.94 -20.59 10.36
CA ARG A 93 4.44 -20.90 9.02
C ARG A 93 3.66 -19.75 8.36
N GLU A 94 3.74 -18.58 8.94
CA GLU A 94 3.13 -17.39 8.35
C GLU A 94 3.88 -16.93 7.11
N LYS A 95 3.11 -16.52 6.12
CA LYS A 95 3.60 -15.95 4.87
C LYS A 95 3.64 -14.43 4.98
N SER A 96 4.73 -13.86 4.54
CA SER A 96 4.91 -12.42 4.34
C SER A 96 5.54 -12.16 2.99
N TYR A 97 5.59 -10.92 2.57
CA TYR A 97 6.19 -10.55 1.29
C TYR A 97 7.26 -9.51 1.54
N VAL A 98 8.44 -9.75 0.98
CA VAL A 98 9.62 -8.91 1.17
C VAL A 98 10.22 -8.55 -0.17
N ARG A 99 10.80 -7.37 -0.23
CA ARG A 99 11.52 -6.92 -1.41
C ARG A 99 12.80 -7.75 -1.56
N TYR A 100 12.99 -8.40 -2.69
CA TYR A 100 14.20 -9.17 -3.00
C TYR A 100 15.15 -8.44 -3.95
N ASN A 101 14.64 -7.45 -4.69
CA ASN A 101 15.42 -6.62 -5.58
C ASN A 101 15.77 -5.30 -4.88
N SER A 102 17.05 -5.05 -4.69
CA SER A 102 17.56 -3.86 -4.03
C SER A 102 17.21 -2.59 -4.81
N ARG A 103 16.88 -1.51 -4.10
CA ARG A 103 16.60 -0.19 -4.70
C ARG A 103 17.88 0.56 -5.11
N ASN A 104 18.98 0.31 -4.41
CA ASN A 104 20.25 1.05 -4.51
C ASN A 104 21.47 0.15 -4.66
N GLY A 105 21.31 -1.13 -5.02
CA GLY A 105 22.38 -2.08 -5.25
C GLY A 105 23.01 -2.64 -3.96
N GLU A 106 22.40 -2.40 -2.80
CA GLU A 106 22.83 -3.03 -1.55
C GLU A 106 22.45 -4.50 -1.51
N ASP A 107 23.28 -5.31 -0.88
CA ASP A 107 22.98 -6.73 -0.68
C ASP A 107 21.81 -6.88 0.32
N ILE A 108 20.83 -7.68 -0.07
CA ILE A 108 19.69 -8.01 0.79
C ILE A 108 19.87 -9.45 1.28
N GLU A 109 19.82 -9.66 2.61
CA GLU A 109 19.77 -11.00 3.17
C GLU A 109 18.39 -11.62 2.93
N LEU A 110 18.37 -12.70 2.16
CA LEU A 110 17.17 -13.41 1.76
C LEU A 110 17.12 -14.79 2.44
N GLU A 111 16.71 -14.82 3.70
CA GLU A 111 16.43 -16.06 4.41
C GLU A 111 14.98 -16.47 4.28
N HIS A 112 14.75 -17.74 3.95
CA HIS A 112 13.40 -18.33 3.80
C HIS A 112 12.52 -17.63 2.75
N VAL A 113 13.15 -17.07 1.70
CA VAL A 113 12.48 -16.36 0.62
C VAL A 113 12.36 -17.25 -0.62
N SER A 114 11.18 -17.31 -1.19
CA SER A 114 10.89 -17.99 -2.46
C SER A 114 10.61 -16.96 -3.54
N ILE A 115 11.54 -16.82 -4.47
CA ILE A 115 11.39 -15.89 -5.60
C ILE A 115 10.65 -16.61 -6.72
N ASN A 116 9.45 -16.12 -7.03
CA ASN A 116 8.60 -16.63 -8.08
C ASN A 116 7.95 -15.49 -8.85
N ALA A 117 8.08 -15.50 -10.16
CA ALA A 117 7.51 -14.46 -11.04
C ALA A 117 5.99 -14.31 -10.92
N SER A 118 5.27 -15.39 -10.60
CA SER A 118 3.83 -15.34 -10.40
C SER A 118 3.44 -14.61 -9.12
N THR A 119 4.22 -14.70 -8.05
CA THR A 119 3.97 -13.97 -6.80
C THR A 119 3.95 -12.46 -7.04
N GLY A 120 4.95 -11.92 -7.73
CA GLY A 120 5.01 -10.50 -8.07
C GLY A 120 3.80 -10.04 -8.89
N LYS A 121 3.34 -10.85 -9.85
CA LYS A 121 2.15 -10.54 -10.65
C LYS A 121 0.87 -10.55 -9.82
N PHE A 122 0.72 -11.49 -8.89
CA PHE A 122 -0.43 -11.51 -7.99
C PHE A 122 -0.45 -10.30 -7.05
N LEU A 123 0.70 -9.92 -6.52
CA LEU A 123 0.84 -8.71 -5.71
C LEU A 123 0.54 -7.46 -6.53
N GLN A 124 0.97 -7.39 -7.79
CA GLN A 124 0.68 -6.27 -8.67
C GLN A 124 -0.82 -6.12 -8.90
N VAL A 125 -1.51 -7.18 -9.27
CA VAL A 125 -2.97 -7.16 -9.49
C VAL A 125 -3.70 -6.79 -8.19
N ALA A 126 -3.28 -7.32 -7.05
CA ALA A 126 -3.87 -6.95 -5.76
C ALA A 126 -3.63 -5.46 -5.44
N CYS A 127 -2.44 -4.94 -5.71
CA CYS A 127 -2.11 -3.52 -5.54
C CYS A 127 -3.01 -2.62 -6.43
N GLU A 128 -3.18 -2.97 -7.69
CA GLU A 128 -4.05 -2.25 -8.64
C GLU A 128 -5.50 -2.23 -8.14
N ASN A 129 -6.03 -3.36 -7.68
CA ASN A 129 -7.37 -3.44 -7.10
C ASN A 129 -7.51 -2.60 -5.81
N ILE A 130 -6.48 -2.59 -4.96
CA ILE A 130 -6.48 -1.76 -3.74
C ILE A 130 -6.54 -0.27 -4.11
N LEU A 131 -5.77 0.16 -5.09
CA LEU A 131 -5.79 1.55 -5.55
C LEU A 131 -7.13 1.91 -6.20
N GLU A 132 -7.71 1.02 -7.01
CA GLU A 132 -9.01 1.27 -7.64
C GLU A 132 -10.12 1.54 -6.60
N GLU A 133 -10.08 0.83 -5.47
CA GLU A 133 -11.10 0.95 -4.43
C GLU A 133 -10.78 2.00 -3.35
N HIS A 134 -9.51 2.25 -3.06
CA HIS A 134 -9.07 2.96 -1.85
C HIS A 134 -8.05 4.09 -2.10
N GLU A 135 -7.86 4.56 -3.34
CA GLU A 135 -6.88 5.61 -3.63
C GLU A 135 -7.10 6.87 -2.79
N GLU A 136 -8.34 7.33 -2.65
CA GLU A 136 -8.65 8.53 -1.86
C GLU A 136 -8.33 8.33 -0.37
N ASP A 137 -8.57 7.15 0.16
CA ASP A 137 -8.27 6.81 1.54
C ASP A 137 -6.76 6.70 1.77
N LEU A 138 -6.03 6.20 0.78
CA LEU A 138 -4.57 6.18 0.78
C LEU A 138 -4.00 7.61 0.84
N MET A 139 -4.46 8.48 -0.07
CA MET A 139 -4.06 9.89 -0.09
C MET A 139 -4.34 10.59 1.24
N ARG A 140 -5.51 10.34 1.81
CA ARG A 140 -5.92 10.90 3.11
C ARG A 140 -5.02 10.40 4.23
N SER A 141 -4.69 9.11 4.25
CA SER A 141 -3.84 8.50 5.29
C SER A 141 -2.45 9.13 5.34
N PHE A 142 -1.87 9.44 4.20
CA PHE A 142 -0.57 10.13 4.13
C PHE A 142 -0.67 11.62 4.49
N LYS A 143 -1.76 12.30 4.11
CA LYS A 143 -1.97 13.71 4.46
C LYS A 143 -2.18 13.95 5.95
N GLU A 144 -2.82 13.04 6.63
CA GLU A 144 -3.09 13.14 8.08
C GLU A 144 -1.85 12.86 8.94
N GLY A 145 -0.76 12.39 8.36
CA GLY A 145 0.55 12.28 9.01
C GLY A 145 0.57 11.32 10.21
N SER A 146 -0.07 10.16 10.08
CA SER A 146 0.00 9.09 11.08
C SER A 146 1.43 8.56 11.20
N GLU A 147 1.88 8.28 12.43
CA GLU A 147 3.19 7.63 12.66
C GLU A 147 3.24 6.21 12.10
N ASP A 148 2.08 5.55 11.94
CA ASP A 148 1.95 4.20 11.39
C ASP A 148 0.86 4.17 10.33
N VAL A 149 1.22 4.63 9.12
CA VAL A 149 0.32 4.63 7.96
C VAL A 149 -0.03 3.21 7.54
N GLU A 150 0.91 2.27 7.65
CA GLU A 150 0.70 0.87 7.27
C GLU A 150 -0.44 0.23 8.07
N THR A 151 -0.33 0.21 9.40
CA THR A 151 -1.36 -0.38 10.25
C THR A 151 -2.69 0.34 10.08
N ARG A 152 -2.67 1.67 10.00
CA ARG A 152 -3.88 2.44 9.82
C ARG A 152 -4.58 2.12 8.51
N PHE A 153 -3.88 2.17 7.40
CA PHE A 153 -4.46 1.94 6.08
C PHE A 153 -4.80 0.47 5.86
N CYS A 154 -3.85 -0.44 6.07
CA CYS A 154 -4.04 -1.85 5.73
C CYS A 154 -4.93 -2.62 6.72
N SER A 155 -4.97 -2.23 8.00
CA SER A 155 -5.78 -2.94 9.00
C SER A 155 -7.05 -2.19 9.38
N SER A 156 -6.98 -0.87 9.61
CA SER A 156 -8.15 -0.12 10.10
C SER A 156 -9.05 0.38 8.98
N VAL A 157 -8.49 0.92 7.91
CA VAL A 157 -9.27 1.52 6.80
C VAL A 157 -9.74 0.44 5.83
N THR A 158 -8.81 -0.29 5.22
CA THR A 158 -9.12 -1.29 4.19
C THR A 158 -9.51 -2.66 4.75
N LYS A 159 -9.10 -2.96 5.99
CA LYS A 159 -9.31 -4.26 6.66
C LYS A 159 -8.73 -5.44 5.89
N LEU A 160 -7.71 -5.20 5.08
CA LEU A 160 -7.04 -6.24 4.30
C LEU A 160 -6.07 -7.06 5.15
N CYS A 161 -5.51 -6.46 6.22
CA CYS A 161 -4.68 -7.13 7.20
C CYS A 161 -5.42 -7.25 8.53
N GLU A 162 -5.16 -8.34 9.25
CA GLU A 162 -5.60 -8.45 10.64
C GLU A 162 -4.93 -7.36 11.48
N SER A 163 -5.70 -6.71 12.32
CA SER A 163 -5.12 -5.81 13.32
C SER A 163 -4.23 -6.64 14.24
N PRO A 164 -3.06 -6.11 14.68
CA PRO A 164 -2.29 -6.78 15.70
C PRO A 164 -3.26 -7.01 16.86
N SER A 165 -3.58 -8.29 17.11
CA SER A 165 -4.48 -8.68 18.18
C SER A 165 -3.95 -8.08 19.46
N SER A 166 -4.74 -7.22 20.09
CA SER A 166 -4.56 -6.98 21.49
C SER A 166 -4.82 -8.32 22.19
N GLU A 167 -3.78 -9.07 22.44
CA GLU A 167 -3.81 -10.09 23.48
C GLU A 167 -4.13 -9.34 24.76
N ARG A 168 -5.39 -9.25 25.07
CA ARG A 168 -5.84 -8.75 26.33
C ARG A 168 -6.96 -9.61 26.85
N ASP A 169 -6.53 -10.35 27.85
CA ASP A 169 -7.30 -10.68 29.03
C ASP A 169 -8.56 -11.49 28.81
N GLU A 170 -8.35 -12.80 28.78
CA GLU A 170 -9.24 -13.65 29.53
C GLU A 170 -8.55 -14.02 30.86
N LEU A 171 -8.86 -13.27 31.89
CA LEU A 171 -8.78 -13.68 33.27
C LEU A 171 -10.18 -13.96 33.79
#